data_9cd159ec0c09349a5a6785fc3557a0ac
#
_entry.id   9cd159ec0c09349a5a6785fc3557a0ac
#
_cell.length_a   1.000
_cell.length_b   1.000
_cell.length_c   1.000
_cell.angle_alpha   90.00
_cell.angle_beta   90.00
_cell.angle_gamma   90.00
#
_symmetry.space_group_name_H-M   'P 1'
#
loop_
_entity.id
_entity.type
_entity.pdbx_description
1 polymer ?
#
loop_
_entity_poly.entity_id
_entity_poly.type
_entity_poly.pdbx_seq_one_letter_code
_entity_poly.pdbx_strand_id
1 'polypeptide(L)'
;MKGPSNVSSRASLPASQEQISPIDNLSSAREVSSAPAYAGPAGIPVRAPVGLMAGPSGVRTVTMELDGSLGSPSGPDEALIGVLPPIYPEWLGNRSFNSAHGCRFPYVVGEMARGIASADMVIAGARAGFMAFFGSAGLPIPEIDDAVQSIQAALGSGVRNWGANLIHSPQESHMEMDFADLMLARGVSNISASAFMRLQPAIVYLSAKGLKRAADGSILRRTHIFAKISRVEVARPFLSPAPENMLAALVEDGKLTPDEAALARSVPVAEDVTVEADSGGHTDNRPLPVLLPMILDLAQSLSAQYGYTRPVRVGVGGGL
;
A
#
# COMPACT_ATOMS: atom_id res chain seq x y z
N MET A 1 16.35 34.10 56.41
CA MET A 1 15.14 33.61 57.07
C MET A 1 14.46 32.63 56.08
N LYS A 2 14.57 31.38 56.43
CA LYS A 2 13.64 30.28 56.56
C LYS A 2 12.55 30.23 55.45
N GLY A 3 12.59 29.13 54.70
CA GLY A 3 11.54 28.63 53.78
C GLY A 3 10.25 28.24 54.53
N PRO A 4 9.27 27.62 53.87
CA PRO A 4 9.25 26.17 53.89
C PRO A 4 8.87 25.45 52.54
N SER A 5 9.30 24.24 52.51
CA SER A 5 8.92 23.12 51.69
C SER A 5 7.42 22.84 51.62
N ASN A 6 6.88 22.48 50.43
CA ASN A 6 5.65 21.72 50.39
C ASN A 6 5.82 20.51 49.46
N VAL A 7 5.70 19.37 50.05
CA VAL A 7 5.72 18.01 49.51
C VAL A 7 4.34 17.74 48.94
N SER A 8 4.25 17.45 47.66
CA SER A 8 3.02 16.94 47.05
C SER A 8 3.14 15.42 46.89
N SER A 9 2.23 14.74 47.52
CA SER A 9 2.05 13.30 47.60
C SER A 9 1.81 12.67 46.20
N ARG A 10 2.68 11.74 45.85
CA ARG A 10 2.42 10.76 44.79
C ARG A 10 1.46 9.70 45.33
N ALA A 11 0.29 9.59 44.72
CA ALA A 11 -0.59 8.46 44.85
C ALA A 11 0.01 7.26 44.09
N SER A 12 0.42 6.25 44.78
CA SER A 12 0.87 4.97 44.28
C SER A 12 -0.35 4.11 43.93
N LEU A 13 -0.47 3.72 42.66
CA LEU A 13 -1.35 2.65 42.20
C LEU A 13 -0.68 1.28 42.56
N PRO A 14 -1.43 0.27 42.96
CA PRO A 14 -0.87 -1.03 43.27
C PRO A 14 -0.50 -1.76 42.00
N ALA A 15 0.76 -2.13 41.86
CA ALA A 15 1.26 -3.06 40.86
C ALA A 15 0.86 -4.48 41.27
N SER A 16 -0.14 -5.06 40.62
CA SER A 16 -0.33 -6.50 40.60
C SER A 16 0.70 -7.11 39.66
N GLN A 17 1.83 -7.51 40.18
CA GLN A 17 2.77 -8.38 39.48
C GLN A 17 2.20 -9.81 39.50
N GLU A 18 1.56 -10.20 38.41
CA GLU A 18 1.48 -11.62 38.05
C GLU A 18 2.89 -12.05 37.62
N GLN A 19 3.54 -12.81 38.48
CA GLN A 19 4.77 -13.52 38.15
C GLN A 19 4.47 -14.56 37.09
N ILE A 20 4.78 -14.26 35.84
CA ILE A 20 4.96 -15.26 34.81
C ILE A 20 6.25 -15.98 35.12
N SER A 21 6.14 -17.21 35.62
CA SER A 21 7.29 -18.09 35.85
C SER A 21 8.06 -18.25 34.53
N PRO A 22 9.39 -18.15 34.51
CA PRO A 22 10.20 -18.46 33.35
C PRO A 22 9.94 -19.91 32.94
N ILE A 23 9.71 -20.13 31.65
CA ILE A 23 9.69 -21.46 31.05
C ILE A 23 11.15 -21.94 30.99
N ASP A 24 11.70 -22.31 32.13
CA ASP A 24 12.99 -22.99 32.27
C ASP A 24 12.78 -24.47 32.01
N ASN A 25 12.61 -24.88 30.78
CA ASN A 25 12.85 -26.27 30.32
C ASN A 25 12.69 -26.42 28.78
N LEU A 26 13.20 -25.48 28.02
CA LEU A 26 13.33 -25.65 26.55
C LEU A 26 14.73 -26.16 26.12
N SER A 27 15.61 -26.53 27.07
CA SER A 27 16.96 -27.00 26.77
C SER A 27 17.06 -28.50 26.43
N SER A 28 15.95 -29.24 26.39
CA SER A 28 15.89 -30.62 25.89
C SER A 28 15.01 -30.81 24.67
N ALA A 29 14.76 -29.77 23.90
CA ALA A 29 14.20 -29.92 22.57
C ALA A 29 15.22 -30.72 21.73
N ARG A 30 15.01 -32.04 21.63
CA ARG A 30 15.66 -32.88 20.63
C ARG A 30 15.52 -32.16 19.30
N GLU A 31 16.60 -32.10 18.53
CA GLU A 31 16.66 -31.60 17.16
C GLU A 31 15.35 -31.88 16.45
N VAL A 32 14.58 -30.83 16.20
CA VAL A 32 13.46 -30.87 15.27
C VAL A 32 14.11 -31.23 13.96
N SER A 33 13.89 -32.46 13.51
CA SER A 33 14.28 -32.92 12.18
C SER A 33 14.04 -31.76 11.22
N SER A 34 15.09 -31.35 10.52
CA SER A 34 15.08 -30.28 9.53
C SER A 34 14.23 -30.68 8.33
N ALA A 35 12.94 -30.80 8.52
CA ALA A 35 12.00 -30.68 7.43
C ALA A 35 12.17 -29.25 6.90
N PRO A 36 12.31 -29.05 5.58
CA PRO A 36 12.53 -27.74 5.00
C PRO A 36 11.41 -26.83 5.51
N ALA A 37 11.76 -25.73 6.14
CA ALA A 37 10.86 -24.80 6.83
C ALA A 37 9.81 -24.13 5.93
N TYR A 38 9.67 -24.61 4.67
CA TYR A 38 8.75 -24.06 3.66
C TYR A 38 8.07 -25.11 2.76
N ALA A 39 8.11 -26.36 3.08
CA ALA A 39 7.04 -27.21 2.64
C ALA A 39 5.87 -26.90 3.59
N GLY A 40 5.13 -25.86 3.32
CA GLY A 40 3.81 -25.71 3.88
C GLY A 40 3.12 -27.05 3.64
N PRO A 41 2.60 -27.73 4.66
CA PRO A 41 2.03 -29.04 4.45
C PRO A 41 0.97 -28.89 3.37
N ALA A 42 1.15 -29.61 2.27
CA ALA A 42 0.18 -29.68 1.20
C ALA A 42 -1.17 -30.03 1.87
N GLY A 43 -2.06 -29.04 1.98
CA GLY A 43 -3.39 -29.26 2.55
C GLY A 43 -3.76 -28.48 3.82
N ILE A 44 -2.91 -27.62 4.42
CA ILE A 44 -3.40 -26.74 5.50
C ILE A 44 -4.21 -25.60 4.89
N PRO A 45 -5.51 -25.50 5.19
CA PRO A 45 -6.34 -24.42 4.70
C PRO A 45 -5.92 -23.12 5.40
N VAL A 46 -5.29 -22.18 4.68
CA VAL A 46 -4.94 -20.86 5.24
C VAL A 46 -6.15 -20.05 5.72
N ARG A 47 -7.35 -20.42 5.27
CA ARG A 47 -8.61 -19.73 5.61
C ARG A 47 -9.40 -20.40 6.73
N ALA A 48 -8.85 -21.41 7.37
CA ALA A 48 -9.43 -22.07 8.54
C ALA A 48 -8.46 -21.98 9.71
N PRO A 49 -8.92 -22.01 10.96
CA PRO A 49 -8.05 -22.12 12.12
C PRO A 49 -7.30 -23.46 12.12
N VAL A 50 -6.07 -23.43 12.58
CA VAL A 50 -5.19 -24.61 12.63
C VAL A 50 -4.76 -24.85 14.07
N GLY A 51 -5.07 -26.02 14.61
CA GLY A 51 -4.60 -26.46 15.91
C GLY A 51 -3.15 -26.97 15.84
N LEU A 52 -2.36 -26.62 16.84
CA LEU A 52 -1.04 -27.17 17.09
C LEU A 52 -1.15 -28.25 18.15
N MET A 53 -0.87 -29.50 17.78
CA MET A 53 -0.90 -30.65 18.67
C MET A 53 0.52 -31.05 19.03
N ALA A 54 0.82 -31.13 20.30
CA ALA A 54 2.09 -31.68 20.80
C ALA A 54 1.89 -33.12 21.30
N GLY A 55 2.80 -34.00 20.94
CA GLY A 55 2.83 -35.38 21.37
C GLY A 55 4.24 -35.98 21.37
N PRO A 56 4.38 -37.27 21.66
CA PRO A 56 5.70 -37.94 21.75
C PRO A 56 6.52 -37.86 20.45
N SER A 57 5.86 -37.71 19.31
CA SER A 57 6.51 -37.58 17.99
C SER A 57 6.84 -36.12 17.60
N GLY A 58 6.57 -35.15 18.48
CA GLY A 58 6.78 -33.73 18.21
C GLY A 58 5.48 -32.94 18.05
N VAL A 59 5.56 -31.80 17.35
CA VAL A 59 4.41 -30.94 17.08
C VAL A 59 3.87 -31.19 15.68
N ARG A 60 2.56 -31.38 15.57
CA ARG A 60 1.87 -31.46 14.28
C ARG A 60 0.72 -30.44 14.20
N THR A 61 0.32 -30.14 12.99
CA THR A 61 -0.84 -29.28 12.72
C THR A 61 -2.06 -30.12 12.44
N VAL A 62 -3.23 -29.62 12.88
CA VAL A 62 -4.55 -30.21 12.57
C VAL A 62 -5.49 -29.10 12.11
N THR A 63 -6.37 -29.40 11.20
CA THR A 63 -7.46 -28.47 10.86
C THR A 63 -8.44 -28.39 12.03
N MET A 64 -9.01 -27.21 12.24
CA MET A 64 -10.08 -27.00 13.21
C MET A 64 -11.32 -26.51 12.50
N GLU A 65 -12.46 -27.01 12.93
CA GLU A 65 -13.76 -26.48 12.51
C GLU A 65 -14.08 -25.17 13.25
N LEU A 66 -15.06 -24.43 12.76
CA LEU A 66 -15.46 -23.15 13.36
C LEU A 66 -16.03 -23.29 14.78
N ASP A 67 -16.54 -24.49 15.14
CA ASP A 67 -17.02 -24.83 16.48
C ASP A 67 -15.90 -25.21 17.45
N GLY A 68 -14.64 -25.19 16.98
CA GLY A 68 -13.46 -25.55 17.77
C GLY A 68 -13.14 -27.06 17.80
N SER A 69 -13.91 -27.90 17.11
CA SER A 69 -13.60 -29.32 16.99
C SER A 69 -12.38 -29.55 16.10
N LEU A 70 -11.62 -30.62 16.40
CA LEU A 70 -10.44 -30.99 15.61
C LEU A 70 -10.85 -31.83 14.41
N GLY A 71 -10.34 -31.49 13.23
CA GLY A 71 -10.57 -32.24 11.99
C GLY A 71 -9.91 -33.62 11.95
N SER A 72 -9.07 -33.94 12.93
CA SER A 72 -8.50 -35.27 13.16
C SER A 72 -8.49 -35.57 14.63
N PRO A 73 -8.82 -36.81 15.05
CA PRO A 73 -8.78 -37.18 16.45
C PRO A 73 -7.36 -37.03 17.01
N SER A 74 -7.29 -36.51 18.24
CA SER A 74 -6.04 -36.48 19.00
C SER A 74 -5.67 -37.89 19.47
N GLY A 75 -4.38 -38.21 19.41
CA GLY A 75 -3.87 -39.42 20.05
C GLY A 75 -3.95 -39.33 21.56
N PRO A 76 -3.88 -40.49 22.29
CA PRO A 76 -4.05 -40.49 23.75
C PRO A 76 -2.99 -39.65 24.49
N ASP A 77 -1.83 -39.42 23.88
CA ASP A 77 -0.72 -38.65 24.44
C ASP A 77 -0.49 -37.30 23.74
N GLU A 78 -1.49 -36.82 23.00
CA GLU A 78 -1.41 -35.54 22.31
C GLU A 78 -2.24 -34.48 23.03
N ALA A 79 -1.70 -33.26 23.12
CA ALA A 79 -2.38 -32.10 23.68
C ALA A 79 -2.40 -30.92 22.69
N LEU A 80 -3.51 -30.21 22.64
CA LEU A 80 -3.60 -28.95 21.91
C LEU A 80 -2.80 -27.88 22.69
N ILE A 81 -1.71 -27.41 22.11
CA ILE A 81 -0.83 -26.40 22.71
C ILE A 81 -1.06 -24.99 22.16
N GLY A 82 -1.80 -24.84 21.07
CA GLY A 82 -2.09 -23.54 20.51
C GLY A 82 -3.02 -23.64 19.29
N VAL A 83 -3.54 -22.48 18.92
CA VAL A 83 -4.36 -22.32 17.71
C VAL A 83 -3.80 -21.17 16.88
N LEU A 84 -3.49 -21.44 15.62
CA LEU A 84 -3.18 -20.42 14.65
C LEU A 84 -4.49 -19.91 14.04
N PRO A 85 -4.75 -18.61 14.08
CA PRO A 85 -5.94 -18.06 13.47
C PRO A 85 -5.87 -18.19 11.94
N PRO A 86 -7.01 -18.17 11.24
CA PRO A 86 -7.02 -18.15 9.79
C PRO A 86 -6.34 -16.89 9.25
N ILE A 87 -5.60 -17.06 8.15
CA ILE A 87 -4.96 -15.96 7.43
C ILE A 87 -5.76 -15.69 6.16
N TYR A 88 -6.27 -14.48 6.07
CA TYR A 88 -6.95 -14.00 4.87
C TYR A 88 -6.02 -13.07 4.10
N PRO A 89 -5.45 -13.50 2.96
CA PRO A 89 -4.56 -12.65 2.17
C PRO A 89 -5.19 -11.31 1.78
N GLU A 90 -6.51 -11.25 1.68
CA GLU A 90 -7.28 -10.03 1.45
C GLU A 90 -7.16 -9.01 2.60
N TRP A 91 -6.66 -9.43 3.77
CA TRP A 91 -6.53 -8.59 4.96
C TRP A 91 -5.07 -8.24 5.29
N LEU A 92 -4.12 -8.73 4.49
CA LEU A 92 -2.69 -8.43 4.67
C LEU A 92 -2.34 -7.04 4.14
N GLY A 93 -3.02 -6.02 4.63
CA GLY A 93 -2.79 -4.63 4.26
C GLY A 93 -3.98 -3.74 4.57
N ASN A 94 -3.98 -2.55 4.00
CA ASN A 94 -5.02 -1.57 4.26
C ASN A 94 -6.29 -1.88 3.45
N ARG A 95 -7.38 -2.21 4.13
CA ARG A 95 -8.67 -2.53 3.50
C ARG A 95 -9.28 -1.36 2.73
N SER A 96 -8.95 -0.12 3.08
CA SER A 96 -9.41 1.04 2.32
C SER A 96 -8.80 1.10 0.92
N PHE A 97 -7.61 0.50 0.73
CA PHE A 97 -7.01 0.31 -0.58
C PHE A 97 -7.88 -0.58 -1.47
N ASN A 98 -8.31 -1.72 -0.94
CA ASN A 98 -9.16 -2.65 -1.68
C ASN A 98 -10.46 -1.98 -2.13
N SER A 99 -11.09 -1.23 -1.23
CA SER A 99 -12.35 -0.51 -1.51
C SER A 99 -12.18 0.62 -2.51
N ALA A 100 -11.08 1.39 -2.39
CA ALA A 100 -10.82 2.54 -3.27
C ALA A 100 -10.56 2.10 -4.72
N HIS A 101 -9.81 1.01 -4.90
CA HIS A 101 -9.31 0.58 -6.20
C HIS A 101 -10.02 -0.65 -6.77
N GLY A 102 -10.98 -1.24 -6.04
CA GLY A 102 -11.70 -2.44 -6.48
C GLY A 102 -10.80 -3.69 -6.50
N CYS A 103 -9.75 -3.72 -5.67
CA CYS A 103 -8.86 -4.87 -5.54
C CYS A 103 -9.45 -5.90 -4.56
N ARG A 104 -9.19 -7.18 -4.82
CA ARG A 104 -9.41 -8.24 -3.84
C ARG A 104 -8.27 -8.27 -2.82
N PHE A 105 -7.04 -8.10 -3.27
CA PHE A 105 -5.83 -8.14 -2.45
C PHE A 105 -5.17 -6.77 -2.41
N PRO A 106 -4.67 -6.31 -1.25
CA PRO A 106 -3.92 -5.06 -1.13
C PRO A 106 -2.48 -5.23 -1.62
N TYR A 107 -2.32 -5.64 -2.86
CA TYR A 107 -1.06 -5.97 -3.50
C TYR A 107 -0.98 -5.34 -4.89
N VAL A 108 0.20 -4.77 -5.21
CA VAL A 108 0.50 -4.11 -6.48
C VAL A 108 1.47 -4.97 -7.27
N VAL A 109 1.18 -5.18 -8.56
CA VAL A 109 2.05 -5.89 -9.51
C VAL A 109 2.37 -4.99 -10.70
N GLY A 110 3.57 -5.18 -11.28
CA GLY A 110 3.95 -4.51 -12.52
C GLY A 110 4.98 -3.41 -12.34
N GLU A 111 4.84 -2.39 -13.18
CA GLU A 111 5.65 -1.20 -13.35
C GLU A 111 7.01 -1.41 -14.01
N MET A 112 7.38 -2.61 -14.39
CA MET A 112 8.62 -2.83 -15.12
C MET A 112 8.55 -2.13 -16.49
N ALA A 113 9.43 -1.13 -16.67
CA ALA A 113 9.48 -0.25 -17.84
C ALA A 113 9.59 -0.99 -19.19
N ARG A 114 9.45 -0.26 -20.28
CA ARG A 114 9.56 -0.76 -21.66
C ARG A 114 8.62 -1.92 -21.98
N GLY A 115 7.43 -1.93 -21.40
CA GLY A 115 6.44 -2.97 -21.64
C GLY A 115 6.79 -4.33 -21.06
N ILE A 116 7.82 -4.46 -20.20
CA ILE A 116 8.12 -5.72 -19.49
C ILE A 116 6.93 -6.09 -18.60
N ALA A 117 6.38 -5.13 -17.84
CA ALA A 117 5.04 -5.26 -17.29
C ALA A 117 4.03 -5.03 -18.43
N SER A 118 3.77 -6.08 -19.21
CA SER A 118 2.99 -6.03 -20.45
C SER A 118 1.49 -5.86 -20.20
N ALA A 119 0.74 -5.55 -21.27
CA ALA A 119 -0.71 -5.53 -21.22
C ALA A 119 -1.29 -6.86 -20.71
N ASP A 120 -0.75 -8.00 -21.14
CA ASP A 120 -1.19 -9.33 -20.69
C ASP A 120 -0.95 -9.55 -19.19
N MET A 121 0.20 -9.10 -18.67
CA MET A 121 0.50 -9.14 -17.24
C MET A 121 -0.50 -8.30 -16.44
N VAL A 122 -0.82 -7.10 -16.92
CA VAL A 122 -1.81 -6.21 -16.28
C VAL A 122 -3.20 -6.85 -16.28
N ILE A 123 -3.62 -7.41 -17.41
CA ILE A 123 -4.90 -8.12 -17.56
C ILE A 123 -4.98 -9.29 -16.58
N ALA A 124 -3.93 -10.11 -16.52
CA ALA A 124 -3.87 -11.26 -15.63
C ALA A 124 -3.89 -10.83 -14.15
N GLY A 125 -3.10 -9.82 -13.77
CA GLY A 125 -3.06 -9.27 -12.42
C GLY A 125 -4.39 -8.67 -11.98
N ALA A 126 -5.01 -7.87 -12.83
CA ALA A 126 -6.32 -7.27 -12.55
C ALA A 126 -7.42 -8.33 -12.37
N ARG A 127 -7.46 -9.35 -13.24
CA ARG A 127 -8.38 -10.49 -13.13
C ARG A 127 -8.17 -11.31 -11.87
N ALA A 128 -6.92 -11.42 -11.42
CA ALA A 128 -6.58 -12.10 -10.16
C ALA A 128 -6.94 -11.26 -8.91
N GLY A 129 -7.37 -10.00 -9.09
CA GLY A 129 -7.78 -9.12 -8.00
C GLY A 129 -6.66 -8.28 -7.40
N PHE A 130 -5.52 -8.17 -8.07
CA PHE A 130 -4.42 -7.26 -7.70
C PHE A 130 -4.60 -5.89 -8.35
N MET A 131 -3.94 -4.86 -7.81
CA MET A 131 -3.66 -3.63 -8.55
C MET A 131 -2.53 -3.92 -9.53
N ALA A 132 -2.71 -3.62 -10.82
CA ALA A 132 -1.71 -3.92 -11.83
C ALA A 132 -1.37 -2.69 -12.67
N PHE A 133 -0.07 -2.39 -12.84
CA PHE A 133 0.38 -1.25 -13.61
C PHE A 133 1.15 -1.68 -14.87
N PHE A 134 0.75 -1.09 -15.99
CA PHE A 134 1.45 -1.23 -17.26
C PHE A 134 2.78 -0.48 -17.23
N GLY A 135 3.84 -1.12 -17.68
CA GLY A 135 5.19 -0.58 -17.71
C GLY A 135 5.44 0.36 -18.90
N SER A 136 4.73 1.48 -18.94
CA SER A 136 4.74 2.43 -20.06
C SER A 136 6.02 3.27 -20.19
N ALA A 137 6.81 3.38 -19.13
CA ALA A 137 8.02 4.18 -19.13
C ALA A 137 9.00 3.78 -20.24
N GLY A 138 9.46 4.75 -21.02
CA GLY A 138 10.38 4.55 -22.14
C GLY A 138 9.76 3.94 -23.39
N LEU A 139 8.43 3.91 -23.49
CA LEU A 139 7.69 3.58 -24.72
C LEU A 139 7.17 4.86 -25.40
N PRO A 140 7.07 4.87 -26.73
CA PRO A 140 6.40 5.94 -27.48
C PRO A 140 4.90 6.01 -27.13
N ILE A 141 4.32 7.20 -27.21
CA ILE A 141 2.90 7.45 -26.92
C ILE A 141 1.94 6.51 -27.72
N PRO A 142 2.16 6.25 -29.03
CA PRO A 142 1.29 5.32 -29.77
C PRO A 142 1.32 3.88 -29.22
N GLU A 143 2.47 3.38 -28.82
CA GLU A 143 2.58 2.03 -28.23
C GLU A 143 1.89 1.96 -26.85
N ILE A 144 1.98 3.04 -26.07
CA ILE A 144 1.25 3.15 -24.80
C ILE A 144 -0.25 3.15 -25.05
N ASP A 145 -0.71 3.87 -26.07
CA ASP A 145 -2.12 3.94 -26.43
C ASP A 145 -2.67 2.58 -26.86
N ASP A 146 -1.95 1.85 -27.71
CA ASP A 146 -2.32 0.51 -28.15
C ASP A 146 -2.44 -0.47 -26.97
N ALA A 147 -1.47 -0.43 -26.04
CA ALA A 147 -1.50 -1.25 -24.84
C ALA A 147 -2.69 -0.91 -23.92
N VAL A 148 -2.98 0.37 -23.70
CA VAL A 148 -4.12 0.84 -22.91
C VAL A 148 -5.44 0.38 -23.53
N GLN A 149 -5.61 0.50 -24.84
CA GLN A 149 -6.78 0.02 -25.55
C GLN A 149 -6.96 -1.50 -25.41
N SER A 150 -5.86 -2.27 -25.54
CA SER A 150 -5.87 -3.71 -25.36
C SER A 150 -6.32 -4.10 -23.94
N ILE A 151 -5.78 -3.45 -22.91
CA ILE A 151 -6.17 -3.69 -21.52
C ILE A 151 -7.66 -3.36 -21.32
N GLN A 152 -8.12 -2.21 -21.81
CA GLN A 152 -9.52 -1.79 -21.70
C GLN A 152 -10.48 -2.75 -22.40
N ALA A 153 -10.12 -3.22 -23.60
CA ALA A 153 -10.91 -4.19 -24.34
C ALA A 153 -11.03 -5.53 -23.60
N ALA A 154 -9.93 -5.98 -22.97
CA ALA A 154 -9.89 -7.26 -22.28
C ALA A 154 -10.58 -7.27 -20.89
N LEU A 155 -10.52 -6.15 -20.18
CA LEU A 155 -11.09 -6.03 -18.83
C LEU A 155 -12.52 -5.50 -18.81
N GLY A 156 -12.89 -4.71 -19.81
CA GLY A 156 -14.20 -4.06 -19.91
C GLY A 156 -14.30 -2.79 -19.05
N SER A 157 -15.44 -2.11 -19.19
CA SER A 157 -15.74 -0.89 -18.45
C SER A 157 -16.03 -1.19 -16.97
N GLY A 158 -15.49 -0.36 -16.08
CA GLY A 158 -15.76 -0.50 -14.63
C GLY A 158 -14.70 -1.25 -13.84
N VAL A 159 -13.76 -1.94 -14.47
CA VAL A 159 -12.59 -2.51 -13.80
C VAL A 159 -11.61 -1.39 -13.46
N ARG A 160 -11.32 -1.20 -12.16
CA ARG A 160 -10.54 -0.06 -11.65
C ARG A 160 -9.19 -0.44 -11.06
N ASN A 161 -8.90 -1.71 -10.93
CA ASN A 161 -7.67 -2.21 -10.32
C ASN A 161 -6.52 -2.38 -11.32
N TRP A 162 -6.38 -1.41 -12.20
CA TRP A 162 -5.25 -1.33 -13.12
C TRP A 162 -4.91 0.14 -13.43
N GLY A 163 -3.70 0.37 -13.94
CA GLY A 163 -3.22 1.69 -14.32
C GLY A 163 -1.96 1.61 -15.19
N ALA A 164 -1.29 2.74 -15.34
CA ALA A 164 -0.04 2.87 -16.08
C ALA A 164 1.03 3.60 -15.26
N ASN A 165 2.29 3.34 -15.57
CA ASN A 165 3.42 3.94 -14.89
C ASN A 165 3.90 5.19 -15.63
N LEU A 166 4.05 6.29 -14.90
CA LEU A 166 4.73 7.51 -15.35
C LEU A 166 6.06 7.63 -14.64
N ILE A 167 7.17 7.60 -15.38
CA ILE A 167 8.50 7.83 -14.85
C ILE A 167 8.94 9.26 -15.14
N HIS A 168 9.63 9.89 -14.19
CA HIS A 168 10.21 11.21 -14.41
C HIS A 168 11.34 11.15 -15.45
N SER A 169 11.20 11.94 -16.53
CA SER A 169 12.17 12.05 -17.59
C SER A 169 12.59 13.53 -17.77
N PRO A 170 13.63 13.99 -17.07
CA PRO A 170 14.04 15.40 -17.12
C PRO A 170 14.41 15.92 -18.51
N GLN A 171 14.85 15.03 -19.40
CA GLN A 171 15.24 15.37 -20.77
C GLN A 171 14.05 15.44 -21.74
N GLU A 172 12.92 14.87 -21.36
CA GLU A 172 11.72 14.71 -22.21
C GLU A 172 10.45 15.14 -21.47
N SER A 173 10.50 16.30 -20.81
CA SER A 173 9.39 16.79 -19.97
C SER A 173 8.05 16.95 -20.73
N HIS A 174 8.10 17.15 -22.06
CA HIS A 174 6.90 17.17 -22.91
C HIS A 174 6.20 15.80 -22.95
N MET A 175 6.96 14.69 -22.91
CA MET A 175 6.42 13.34 -22.89
C MET A 175 5.57 13.06 -21.66
N GLU A 176 5.91 13.68 -20.50
CA GLU A 176 5.11 13.53 -19.27
C GLU A 176 3.72 14.14 -19.44
N MET A 177 3.62 15.29 -20.14
CA MET A 177 2.35 15.95 -20.39
C MET A 177 1.54 15.20 -21.47
N ASP A 178 2.19 14.73 -22.54
CA ASP A 178 1.55 13.92 -23.58
C ASP A 178 0.99 12.60 -22.99
N PHE A 179 1.75 11.98 -22.10
CA PHE A 179 1.26 10.82 -21.34
C PHE A 179 0.04 11.18 -20.49
N ALA A 180 0.08 12.31 -19.77
CA ALA A 180 -1.04 12.74 -18.94
C ALA A 180 -2.31 13.00 -19.78
N ASP A 181 -2.16 13.67 -20.89
CA ASP A 181 -3.27 13.90 -21.84
C ASP A 181 -3.85 12.57 -22.37
N LEU A 182 -3.00 11.62 -22.75
CA LEU A 182 -3.43 10.29 -23.18
C LEU A 182 -4.20 9.55 -22.08
N MET A 183 -3.66 9.48 -20.87
CA MET A 183 -4.30 8.77 -19.73
C MET A 183 -5.67 9.38 -19.40
N LEU A 184 -5.78 10.70 -19.41
CA LEU A 184 -7.03 11.40 -19.21
C LEU A 184 -8.02 11.17 -20.35
N ALA A 185 -7.56 11.19 -21.60
CA ALA A 185 -8.41 10.92 -22.76
C ALA A 185 -8.96 9.49 -22.74
N ARG A 186 -8.13 8.52 -22.37
CA ARG A 186 -8.50 7.10 -22.25
C ARG A 186 -9.24 6.75 -20.96
N GLY A 187 -9.33 7.68 -20.00
CA GLY A 187 -10.02 7.44 -18.73
C GLY A 187 -9.30 6.45 -17.79
N VAL A 188 -7.98 6.37 -17.90
CA VAL A 188 -7.17 5.56 -16.99
C VAL A 188 -7.18 6.20 -15.61
N SER A 189 -7.62 5.45 -14.60
CA SER A 189 -7.91 6.00 -13.27
C SER A 189 -6.76 5.91 -12.28
N ASN A 190 -5.72 5.13 -12.55
CA ASN A 190 -4.60 4.99 -11.62
C ASN A 190 -3.27 5.21 -12.34
N ILE A 191 -2.44 6.06 -11.76
CA ILE A 191 -1.12 6.39 -12.31
C ILE A 191 -0.08 6.15 -11.22
N SER A 192 0.90 5.28 -11.52
CA SER A 192 2.07 5.11 -10.67
C SER A 192 3.14 6.10 -11.08
N ALA A 193 3.53 6.98 -10.16
CA ALA A 193 4.54 8.03 -10.37
C ALA A 193 5.87 7.59 -9.76
N SER A 194 6.86 7.35 -10.64
CA SER A 194 8.18 6.80 -10.26
C SER A 194 9.31 7.77 -10.57
N ALA A 195 10.37 7.72 -9.78
CA ALA A 195 11.61 8.51 -9.94
C ALA A 195 11.44 10.04 -9.87
N PHE A 196 10.34 10.53 -9.37
CA PHE A 196 10.11 11.96 -9.18
C PHE A 196 10.81 12.44 -7.91
N MET A 197 11.79 13.33 -8.05
CA MET A 197 12.46 13.99 -6.92
C MET A 197 11.71 15.26 -6.46
N ARG A 198 10.75 15.73 -7.24
CA ARG A 198 9.87 16.88 -6.99
C ARG A 198 8.60 16.75 -7.83
N LEU A 199 7.56 17.46 -7.43
CA LEU A 199 6.35 17.53 -8.26
C LEU A 199 6.65 18.13 -9.62
N GLN A 200 5.99 17.59 -10.65
CA GLN A 200 6.00 18.10 -12.01
C GLN A 200 4.57 18.48 -12.44
N PRO A 201 4.42 19.41 -13.40
CA PRO A 201 3.11 19.85 -13.86
C PRO A 201 2.19 18.69 -14.30
N ALA A 202 2.71 17.68 -14.95
CA ALA A 202 1.95 16.51 -15.41
C ALA A 202 1.30 15.74 -14.23
N ILE A 203 2.03 15.55 -13.11
CA ILE A 203 1.51 14.90 -11.90
C ILE A 203 0.39 15.74 -11.26
N VAL A 204 0.62 17.06 -11.15
CA VAL A 204 -0.40 17.97 -10.59
C VAL A 204 -1.63 17.99 -11.48
N TYR A 205 -1.46 18.04 -12.81
CA TYR A 205 -2.53 17.97 -13.77
C TYR A 205 -3.36 16.70 -13.64
N LEU A 206 -2.71 15.52 -13.63
CA LEU A 206 -3.38 14.23 -13.45
C LEU A 206 -4.15 14.16 -12.13
N SER A 207 -3.58 14.65 -11.04
CA SER A 207 -4.20 14.59 -9.72
C SER A 207 -5.40 15.54 -9.56
N ALA A 208 -5.36 16.70 -10.22
CA ALA A 208 -6.36 17.76 -10.09
C ALA A 208 -7.49 17.68 -11.14
N LYS A 209 -7.18 17.15 -12.33
CA LYS A 209 -8.15 17.08 -13.44
C LYS A 209 -9.33 16.16 -13.10
N GLY A 210 -10.53 16.70 -13.23
CA GLY A 210 -11.76 15.97 -12.98
C GLY A 210 -12.13 15.85 -11.50
N LEU A 211 -11.47 16.60 -10.60
CA LEU A 211 -11.93 16.71 -9.21
C LEU A 211 -13.34 17.31 -9.18
N LYS A 212 -14.21 16.70 -8.38
CA LYS A 212 -15.59 17.13 -8.20
C LYS A 212 -16.01 17.03 -6.74
N ARG A 213 -16.86 17.92 -6.30
CA ARG A 213 -17.50 17.82 -4.97
C ARG A 213 -18.74 16.91 -5.09
N ALA A 214 -18.80 15.88 -4.27
CA ALA A 214 -19.99 15.03 -4.15
C ALA A 214 -21.08 15.70 -3.31
N ALA A 215 -22.30 15.15 -3.34
CA ALA A 215 -23.44 15.66 -2.57
C ALA A 215 -23.21 15.62 -1.04
N ASP A 216 -22.41 14.69 -0.56
CA ASP A 216 -22.00 14.57 0.85
C ASP A 216 -20.85 15.51 1.25
N GLY A 217 -20.41 16.37 0.31
CA GLY A 217 -19.30 17.31 0.50
C GLY A 217 -17.91 16.72 0.28
N SER A 218 -17.79 15.41 0.11
CA SER A 218 -16.49 14.77 -0.19
C SER A 218 -15.98 15.16 -1.57
N ILE A 219 -14.65 15.08 -1.76
CA ILE A 219 -14.02 15.34 -3.06
C ILE A 219 -13.80 14.01 -3.76
N LEU A 220 -14.37 13.87 -4.96
CA LEU A 220 -14.19 12.72 -5.83
C LEU A 220 -13.03 12.99 -6.78
N ARG A 221 -12.19 11.98 -6.96
CA ARG A 221 -11.08 11.98 -7.92
C ARG A 221 -11.44 11.18 -9.16
N ARG A 222 -10.99 11.69 -10.29
CA ARG A 222 -10.98 10.95 -11.55
C ARG A 222 -9.76 10.04 -11.64
N THR A 223 -8.59 10.54 -11.19
CA THR A 223 -7.31 9.86 -11.27
C THR A 223 -6.65 9.80 -9.89
N HIS A 224 -6.16 8.63 -9.52
CA HIS A 224 -5.42 8.37 -8.30
C HIS A 224 -3.93 8.29 -8.60
N ILE A 225 -3.12 9.03 -7.86
CA ILE A 225 -1.66 9.01 -7.97
C ILE A 225 -1.10 8.07 -6.90
N PHE A 226 -0.32 7.09 -7.35
CA PHE A 226 0.49 6.18 -6.53
C PHE A 226 1.91 6.71 -6.56
N ALA A 227 2.33 7.43 -5.52
CA ALA A 227 3.66 8.01 -5.47
C ALA A 227 4.68 7.00 -4.92
N LYS A 228 5.69 6.65 -5.72
CA LYS A 228 6.80 5.80 -5.30
C LYS A 228 7.87 6.68 -4.66
N ILE A 229 8.14 6.48 -3.37
CA ILE A 229 8.89 7.41 -2.54
C ILE A 229 9.98 6.67 -1.76
N SER A 230 11.23 7.14 -1.88
CA SER A 230 12.37 6.67 -1.10
C SER A 230 12.92 7.71 -0.09
N ARG A 231 12.35 8.94 -0.08
CA ARG A 231 12.79 10.05 0.77
C ARG A 231 11.63 10.82 1.37
N VAL A 232 11.78 11.24 2.61
CA VAL A 232 10.78 12.06 3.32
C VAL A 232 10.58 13.43 2.64
N GLU A 233 11.66 14.03 2.12
CA GLU A 233 11.66 15.32 1.44
C GLU A 233 10.83 15.26 0.14
N VAL A 234 10.87 14.12 -0.54
CA VAL A 234 10.09 13.87 -1.76
C VAL A 234 8.65 13.53 -1.41
N ALA A 235 8.42 12.80 -0.31
CA ALA A 235 7.07 12.45 0.15
C ALA A 235 6.22 13.68 0.47
N ARG A 236 6.80 14.68 1.13
CA ARG A 236 6.08 15.86 1.61
C ARG A 236 5.26 16.57 0.53
N PRO A 237 5.81 16.97 -0.63
CA PRO A 237 5.01 17.62 -1.67
C PRO A 237 3.92 16.71 -2.26
N PHE A 238 4.13 15.39 -2.36
CA PHE A 238 3.09 14.47 -2.83
C PHE A 238 1.96 14.28 -1.82
N LEU A 239 2.27 14.36 -0.53
CA LEU A 239 1.32 14.23 0.58
C LEU A 239 0.64 15.56 0.95
N SER A 240 1.09 16.66 0.35
CA SER A 240 0.51 18.01 0.51
C SER A 240 -0.45 18.33 -0.63
N PRO A 241 -1.30 19.36 -0.50
CA PRO A 241 -2.01 19.93 -1.64
C PRO A 241 -1.04 20.42 -2.71
N ALA A 242 -1.51 20.46 -3.95
CA ALA A 242 -0.70 20.93 -5.07
C ALA A 242 -0.26 22.40 -4.88
N PRO A 243 0.97 22.76 -5.28
CA PRO A 243 1.48 24.13 -5.16
C PRO A 243 0.65 25.12 -5.98
N GLU A 244 0.35 26.28 -5.39
CA GLU A 244 -0.51 27.30 -5.98
C GLU A 244 0.00 27.80 -7.34
N ASN A 245 1.30 28.01 -7.48
CA ASN A 245 1.89 28.43 -8.75
C ASN A 245 1.71 27.42 -9.87
N MET A 246 1.72 26.10 -9.56
CA MET A 246 1.47 25.06 -10.55
C MET A 246 -0.01 25.00 -10.92
N LEU A 247 -0.91 25.14 -9.95
CA LEU A 247 -2.35 25.19 -10.20
C LEU A 247 -2.72 26.41 -11.07
N ALA A 248 -2.18 27.58 -10.76
CA ALA A 248 -2.40 28.80 -11.54
C ALA A 248 -1.92 28.68 -12.98
N ALA A 249 -0.71 28.16 -13.19
CA ALA A 249 -0.17 27.91 -14.52
C ALA A 249 -1.04 26.93 -15.33
N LEU A 250 -1.48 25.83 -14.74
CA LEU A 250 -2.36 24.86 -15.40
C LEU A 250 -3.76 25.41 -15.71
N VAL A 251 -4.25 26.36 -14.93
CA VAL A 251 -5.50 27.07 -15.26
C VAL A 251 -5.27 28.04 -16.42
N GLU A 252 -4.17 28.81 -16.42
CA GLU A 252 -3.80 29.71 -17.50
C GLU A 252 -3.61 28.98 -18.83
N ASP A 253 -3.00 27.78 -18.80
CA ASP A 253 -2.82 26.89 -19.95
C ASP A 253 -4.13 26.19 -20.40
N GLY A 254 -5.25 26.44 -19.69
CA GLY A 254 -6.54 25.79 -19.99
C GLY A 254 -6.61 24.29 -19.69
N LYS A 255 -5.62 23.74 -19.01
CA LYS A 255 -5.56 22.33 -18.59
C LYS A 255 -6.51 22.05 -17.41
N LEU A 256 -6.63 22.98 -16.48
CA LEU A 256 -7.55 22.91 -15.34
C LEU A 256 -8.60 24.02 -15.39
N THR A 257 -9.76 23.75 -14.82
CA THR A 257 -10.73 24.80 -14.51
C THR A 257 -10.38 25.44 -13.15
N PRO A 258 -10.83 26.69 -12.88
CA PRO A 258 -10.68 27.32 -11.57
C PRO A 258 -11.27 26.47 -10.42
N ASP A 259 -12.38 25.76 -10.68
CA ASP A 259 -13.03 24.89 -9.67
C ASP A 259 -12.18 23.64 -9.36
N GLU A 260 -11.60 23.00 -10.39
CA GLU A 260 -10.67 21.87 -10.19
C GLU A 260 -9.45 22.31 -9.37
N ALA A 261 -8.87 23.47 -9.68
CA ALA A 261 -7.76 24.05 -8.94
C ALA A 261 -8.16 24.39 -7.48
N ALA A 262 -9.36 24.93 -7.27
CA ALA A 262 -9.87 25.20 -5.92
C ALA A 262 -10.01 23.93 -5.08
N LEU A 263 -10.53 22.85 -5.67
CA LEU A 263 -10.65 21.55 -4.99
C LEU A 263 -9.29 20.91 -4.71
N ALA A 264 -8.31 21.06 -5.60
CA ALA A 264 -6.97 20.52 -5.45
C ALA A 264 -6.22 21.10 -4.23
N ARG A 265 -6.59 22.28 -3.73
CA ARG A 265 -6.06 22.88 -2.48
C ARG A 265 -6.49 22.13 -1.21
N SER A 266 -7.50 21.29 -1.30
CA SER A 266 -8.09 20.61 -0.13
C SER A 266 -7.76 19.13 -0.05
N VAL A 267 -6.97 18.61 -0.98
CA VAL A 267 -6.62 17.19 -1.06
C VAL A 267 -5.13 17.01 -1.37
N PRO A 268 -4.49 15.92 -0.92
CA PRO A 268 -3.09 15.66 -1.27
C PRO A 268 -2.95 15.41 -2.77
N VAL A 269 -1.78 15.62 -3.33
CA VAL A 269 -1.50 15.23 -4.73
C VAL A 269 -1.63 13.73 -4.90
N ALA A 270 -1.06 12.94 -3.99
CA ALA A 270 -1.17 11.48 -3.97
C ALA A 270 -1.94 11.00 -2.75
N GLU A 271 -2.91 10.10 -2.96
CA GLU A 271 -3.63 9.41 -1.88
C GLU A 271 -3.00 8.05 -1.56
N ASP A 272 -2.17 7.53 -2.45
CA ASP A 272 -1.46 6.26 -2.31
C ASP A 272 0.04 6.51 -2.41
N VAL A 273 0.78 5.99 -1.44
CA VAL A 273 2.24 6.08 -1.40
C VAL A 273 2.83 4.69 -1.29
N THR A 274 3.77 4.37 -2.16
CA THR A 274 4.62 3.19 -2.04
C THR A 274 5.97 3.62 -1.51
N VAL A 275 6.30 3.21 -0.29
CA VAL A 275 7.61 3.42 0.31
C VAL A 275 8.59 2.45 -0.33
N GLU A 276 9.47 2.95 -1.19
CA GLU A 276 10.53 2.16 -1.81
C GLU A 276 11.76 2.14 -0.92
N ALA A 277 12.04 0.95 -0.39
CA ALA A 277 13.15 0.72 0.53
C ALA A 277 14.37 0.12 -0.19
N ASP A 278 15.28 -0.44 0.56
CA ASP A 278 16.62 -0.89 0.18
C ASP A 278 16.69 -1.90 -0.98
N SER A 279 15.66 -2.68 -1.26
CA SER A 279 15.62 -3.59 -2.41
C SER A 279 14.83 -3.08 -3.61
N GLY A 280 14.38 -1.83 -3.59
CA GLY A 280 13.72 -1.19 -4.74
C GLY A 280 14.71 -0.77 -5.83
N GLY A 281 14.23 -0.67 -7.09
CA GLY A 281 15.08 -0.33 -8.23
C GLY A 281 15.56 1.14 -8.26
N HIS A 282 14.73 2.08 -7.82
CA HIS A 282 15.02 3.52 -7.76
C HIS A 282 14.95 4.02 -6.33
N THR A 283 15.93 3.65 -5.51
CA THR A 283 15.89 3.89 -4.06
C THR A 283 17.24 4.37 -3.56
N ASP A 284 17.23 5.02 -2.41
CA ASP A 284 18.43 5.44 -1.67
C ASP A 284 18.99 4.35 -0.75
N ASN A 285 18.56 3.11 -0.93
CA ASN A 285 18.95 1.96 -0.12
C ASN A 285 18.71 2.14 1.39
N ARG A 286 17.69 2.91 1.77
CA ARG A 286 17.30 3.06 3.17
C ARG A 286 16.54 1.82 3.63
N PRO A 287 16.89 1.25 4.80
CA PRO A 287 16.18 0.08 5.33
C PRO A 287 14.70 0.38 5.57
N LEU A 288 13.82 -0.52 5.16
CA LEU A 288 12.37 -0.39 5.32
C LEU A 288 11.94 -0.08 6.78
N PRO A 289 12.48 -0.74 7.82
CA PRO A 289 12.10 -0.45 9.21
C PRO A 289 12.42 0.99 9.66
N VAL A 290 13.30 1.69 8.95
CA VAL A 290 13.66 3.09 9.25
C VAL A 290 12.78 4.04 8.43
N LEU A 291 12.64 3.79 7.14
CA LEU A 291 11.96 4.70 6.22
C LEU A 291 10.43 4.70 6.41
N LEU A 292 9.85 3.51 6.57
CA LEU A 292 8.38 3.37 6.65
C LEU A 292 7.77 4.17 7.82
N PRO A 293 8.26 4.09 9.08
CA PRO A 293 7.72 4.89 10.17
C PRO A 293 7.79 6.39 9.91
N MET A 294 8.86 6.88 9.28
CA MET A 294 9.02 8.30 8.96
C MET A 294 7.97 8.78 7.94
N ILE A 295 7.66 7.97 6.94
CA ILE A 295 6.64 8.30 5.94
C ILE A 295 5.22 8.21 6.54
N LEU A 296 4.96 7.22 7.38
CA LEU A 296 3.68 7.09 8.10
C LEU A 296 3.41 8.30 9.00
N ASP A 297 4.41 8.71 9.77
CA ASP A 297 4.35 9.88 10.66
C ASP A 297 4.11 11.17 9.87
N LEU A 298 4.82 11.34 8.75
CA LEU A 298 4.62 12.47 7.85
C LEU A 298 3.20 12.47 7.26
N ALA A 299 2.71 11.33 6.77
CA ALA A 299 1.37 11.22 6.20
C ALA A 299 0.28 11.56 7.22
N GLN A 300 0.43 11.08 8.46
CA GLN A 300 -0.48 11.40 9.56
C GLN A 300 -0.44 12.89 9.93
N SER A 301 0.75 13.45 10.06
CA SER A 301 0.95 14.87 10.40
C SER A 301 0.36 15.79 9.35
N LEU A 302 0.59 15.53 8.07
CA LEU A 302 0.06 16.34 6.97
C LEU A 302 -1.47 16.15 6.82
N SER A 303 -1.98 14.94 7.03
CA SER A 303 -3.42 14.69 7.04
C SER A 303 -4.13 15.49 8.13
N ALA A 304 -3.55 15.58 9.31
CA ALA A 304 -4.07 16.42 10.40
C ALA A 304 -3.93 17.92 10.08
N GLN A 305 -2.77 18.34 9.56
CA GLN A 305 -2.50 19.73 9.22
C GLN A 305 -3.48 20.30 8.18
N TYR A 306 -3.78 19.51 7.14
CA TYR A 306 -4.66 19.92 6.04
C TYR A 306 -6.11 19.48 6.20
N GLY A 307 -6.43 18.73 7.26
CA GLY A 307 -7.79 18.27 7.56
C GLY A 307 -8.35 17.31 6.50
N TYR A 308 -7.52 16.41 5.99
CA TYR A 308 -7.99 15.45 4.96
C TYR A 308 -9.09 14.55 5.52
N THR A 309 -10.19 14.44 4.78
CA THR A 309 -11.34 13.59 5.16
C THR A 309 -11.10 12.11 4.89
N ARG A 310 -10.13 11.80 4.04
CA ARG A 310 -9.70 10.43 3.74
C ARG A 310 -8.22 10.27 4.12
N PRO A 311 -7.86 9.18 4.81
CA PRO A 311 -6.45 8.94 5.13
C PRO A 311 -5.66 8.65 3.85
N VAL A 312 -4.42 9.13 3.81
CA VAL A 312 -3.44 8.69 2.82
C VAL A 312 -3.10 7.22 3.10
N ARG A 313 -3.10 6.42 2.06
CA ARG A 313 -2.74 5.00 2.14
C ARG A 313 -1.25 4.84 1.87
N VAL A 314 -0.56 4.18 2.78
CA VAL A 314 0.87 3.92 2.67
C VAL A 314 1.10 2.42 2.57
N GLY A 315 1.72 2.00 1.50
CA GLY A 315 2.19 0.65 1.24
C GLY A 315 3.71 0.59 1.15
N VAL A 316 4.25 -0.60 0.94
CA VAL A 316 5.69 -0.83 0.86
C VAL A 316 6.07 -1.49 -0.45
N GLY A 317 7.27 -1.18 -0.95
CA GLY A 317 7.84 -1.80 -2.14
C GLY A 317 9.34 -1.98 -1.97
N GLY A 318 9.83 -3.18 -2.24
CA GLY A 318 11.21 -3.55 -1.99
C GLY A 318 11.51 -3.77 -0.49
N GLY A 319 12.63 -4.43 -0.18
CA GLY A 319 13.08 -4.63 1.21
C GLY A 319 12.26 -5.61 2.03
N LEU A 320 11.65 -6.59 1.40
CA LEU A 320 10.87 -7.65 2.04
C LEU A 320 11.69 -8.93 2.23
#